data_b7d338eb18f29f9b4c0d463de4617d0d
#
_entry.id   b7d338eb18f29f9b4c0d463de4617d0d
#
_cell.length_a   1.000
_cell.length_b   1.000
_cell.length_c   1.000
_cell.angle_alpha   90.00
_cell.angle_beta   90.00
_cell.angle_gamma   90.00
#
_symmetry.space_group_name_H-M   'P 1'
#
loop_
_entity.id
_entity.type
_entity.pdbx_description
1 polymer ?
#
loop_
_entity_poly.entity_id
_entity_poly.type
_entity_poly.pdbx_seq_one_letter_code
_entity_poly.pdbx_strand_id
1 'polypeptide(L)'
;MHCAQKMTHNIYWIGSNDWTTERFENLFPIPNGVSYNSYFIDDEKTCVVDSVDAEIREEYFDNLTHLLNGRDLDYIIVNHMEPDHCQTLLETLERYPNCKMVGNATTFRMFEQFYNSPKPDQYYTVKEGDEICLGKHTLVSYTMPMVHWPEVTCTYEKSTGTLFSADAFGTFGTVNGNIFADQTDYVATYEEEARRYYTNIVGKYGPQVQNAIRKVSGLEIKRIAPLHGPIWRTPESINYILHKYLHWSSYTAEQKGVVIAFGSMYGNTRAIAQQLAKQLSKRGVTDIKIYDVSKTNASYIIADAWKYTNLVTIAPTYNLNLYLTMENFIHELKALNFQNHKVSIIGNHSWASAAMKTMVAHFENDFKDIEIVSEPLDIKSSLKAEDLPKIEKMADDIKASIDAAEIKEVL
;
A
#
# COMPACT_ATOMS: atom_id res chain seq x y z
N MET A 1 -23.94 -21.06 -1.45
CA MET A 1 -24.06 -20.62 -2.89
C MET A 1 -22.72 -20.00 -3.25
N HIS A 2 -22.04 -20.53 -4.26
CA HIS A 2 -20.70 -20.04 -4.63
C HIS A 2 -20.74 -18.78 -5.51
N CYS A 3 -19.66 -17.99 -5.47
CA CYS A 3 -19.39 -16.83 -6.33
C CYS A 3 -18.01 -16.93 -7.03
N ALA A 4 -17.47 -18.15 -7.14
CA ALA A 4 -16.24 -18.39 -7.88
C ALA A 4 -16.35 -17.88 -9.32
N GLN A 5 -15.30 -17.20 -9.80
CA GLN A 5 -15.28 -16.61 -11.15
C GLN A 5 -14.09 -17.14 -11.94
N LYS A 6 -14.31 -17.46 -13.21
CA LYS A 6 -13.24 -17.94 -14.08
C LYS A 6 -12.30 -16.78 -14.43
N MET A 7 -11.02 -16.93 -14.08
CA MET A 7 -9.98 -15.96 -14.42
C MET A 7 -9.35 -16.23 -15.78
N THR A 8 -8.99 -17.48 -16.04
CA THR A 8 -8.44 -17.95 -17.31
C THR A 8 -8.69 -19.46 -17.48
N HIS A 9 -8.00 -20.14 -18.42
CA HIS A 9 -8.18 -21.58 -18.61
C HIS A 9 -7.87 -22.33 -17.31
N ASN A 10 -8.89 -22.99 -16.74
CA ASN A 10 -8.82 -23.80 -15.51
C ASN A 10 -8.23 -23.09 -14.27
N ILE A 11 -8.19 -21.75 -14.27
CA ILE A 11 -7.84 -20.96 -13.09
C ILE A 11 -9.04 -20.08 -12.73
N TYR A 12 -9.39 -20.09 -11.46
CA TYR A 12 -10.58 -19.41 -10.92
C TYR A 12 -10.20 -18.51 -9.74
N TRP A 13 -10.80 -17.34 -9.67
CA TRP A 13 -10.83 -16.54 -8.45
C TRP A 13 -11.87 -17.12 -7.50
N ILE A 14 -11.49 -17.38 -6.26
CA ILE A 14 -12.32 -17.99 -5.20
C ILE A 14 -12.36 -17.15 -3.92
N GLY A 15 -11.85 -15.93 -3.98
CA GLY A 15 -11.94 -14.96 -2.89
C GLY A 15 -13.34 -14.40 -2.69
N SER A 16 -13.43 -13.38 -1.85
CA SER A 16 -14.64 -12.58 -1.65
C SER A 16 -14.30 -11.15 -1.21
N ASN A 17 -15.34 -10.35 -1.02
CA ASN A 17 -15.25 -8.99 -0.53
C ASN A 17 -15.67 -8.91 0.93
N ASP A 18 -14.95 -8.14 1.72
CA ASP A 18 -15.33 -7.77 3.07
C ASP A 18 -15.76 -6.28 3.09
N TRP A 19 -17.00 -6.05 3.52
CA TRP A 19 -17.58 -4.72 3.75
C TRP A 19 -17.77 -4.42 5.23
N THR A 20 -17.36 -5.32 6.13
CA THR A 20 -17.65 -5.26 7.56
C THR A 20 -16.50 -4.72 8.37
N THR A 21 -15.27 -4.98 7.95
CA THR A 21 -14.06 -4.47 8.59
C THR A 21 -13.94 -2.97 8.38
N GLU A 22 -13.90 -2.21 9.47
CA GLU A 22 -13.78 -0.75 9.44
C GLU A 22 -12.36 -0.28 9.13
N ARG A 23 -11.35 -1.06 9.54
CA ARG A 23 -9.94 -0.72 9.41
C ARG A 23 -9.09 -1.94 9.07
N PHE A 24 -8.36 -1.85 7.97
CA PHE A 24 -7.32 -2.81 7.61
C PHE A 24 -6.16 -2.71 8.61
N GLU A 25 -5.61 -3.87 9.05
CA GLU A 25 -4.62 -3.98 10.13
C GLU A 25 -5.03 -3.22 11.43
N ASN A 26 -6.30 -2.94 11.62
CA ASN A 26 -6.84 -2.09 12.69
C ASN A 26 -6.25 -0.65 12.71
N LEU A 27 -5.60 -0.22 11.65
CA LEU A 27 -4.95 1.09 11.48
C LEU A 27 -5.61 1.93 10.38
N PHE A 28 -5.81 1.36 9.19
CA PHE A 28 -6.17 2.08 7.98
C PHE A 28 -7.67 2.00 7.69
N PRO A 29 -8.42 3.10 7.78
CA PRO A 29 -9.85 3.09 7.45
C PRO A 29 -10.09 2.59 6.02
N ILE A 30 -11.03 1.66 5.84
CA ILE A 30 -11.41 1.11 4.54
C ILE A 30 -12.91 1.29 4.29
N PRO A 31 -13.37 2.53 4.06
CA PRO A 31 -14.80 2.84 3.92
C PRO A 31 -15.44 2.13 2.71
N ASN A 32 -14.66 1.69 1.75
CA ASN A 32 -15.10 0.94 0.57
C ASN A 32 -14.80 -0.57 0.70
N GLY A 33 -14.53 -1.05 1.93
CA GLY A 33 -14.17 -2.44 2.19
C GLY A 33 -12.81 -2.83 1.60
N VAL A 34 -12.61 -4.14 1.48
CA VAL A 34 -11.42 -4.76 0.86
C VAL A 34 -11.81 -6.09 0.22
N SER A 35 -11.11 -6.52 -0.83
CA SER A 35 -11.22 -7.89 -1.33
C SER A 35 -10.07 -8.72 -0.78
N TYR A 36 -10.36 -9.96 -0.35
CA TYR A 36 -9.37 -10.98 -0.07
C TYR A 36 -9.41 -12.01 -1.21
N ASN A 37 -8.35 -12.03 -1.98
CA ASN A 37 -8.28 -12.86 -3.18
C ASN A 37 -7.58 -14.19 -2.87
N SER A 38 -8.15 -15.25 -3.39
CA SER A 38 -7.56 -16.58 -3.43
C SER A 38 -7.85 -17.19 -4.80
N TYR A 39 -7.04 -18.11 -5.24
CA TYR A 39 -7.15 -18.66 -6.60
C TYR A 39 -7.13 -20.19 -6.56
N PHE A 40 -7.95 -20.80 -7.39
CA PHE A 40 -8.01 -22.25 -7.55
C PHE A 40 -7.57 -22.65 -8.96
N ILE A 41 -6.71 -23.63 -9.06
CA ILE A 41 -6.24 -24.23 -10.30
C ILE A 41 -6.80 -25.65 -10.40
N ASP A 42 -7.65 -25.87 -11.41
CA ASP A 42 -8.29 -27.15 -11.71
C ASP A 42 -7.47 -27.90 -12.76
N ASP A 43 -6.66 -28.87 -12.30
CA ASP A 43 -5.82 -29.69 -13.19
C ASP A 43 -5.85 -31.16 -12.73
N GLU A 44 -4.93 -32.00 -13.21
CA GLU A 44 -4.77 -33.38 -12.74
C GLU A 44 -4.58 -33.41 -11.22
N LYS A 45 -3.78 -32.47 -10.70
CA LYS A 45 -3.70 -32.12 -9.29
C LYS A 45 -4.36 -30.77 -9.04
N THR A 46 -5.15 -30.72 -8.00
CA THR A 46 -5.84 -29.49 -7.59
C THR A 46 -4.93 -28.61 -6.75
N CYS A 47 -5.00 -27.30 -6.94
CA CYS A 47 -4.16 -26.37 -6.20
C CYS A 47 -4.93 -25.10 -5.83
N VAL A 48 -4.79 -24.66 -4.59
CA VAL A 48 -5.17 -23.32 -4.13
C VAL A 48 -3.92 -22.46 -4.05
N VAL A 49 -4.02 -21.18 -4.40
CA VAL A 49 -2.97 -20.18 -4.19
C VAL A 49 -3.48 -19.15 -3.19
N ASP A 50 -2.85 -19.14 -2.04
CA ASP A 50 -3.16 -18.43 -0.81
C ASP A 50 -4.56 -18.71 -0.25
N SER A 51 -4.75 -18.57 1.05
CA SER A 51 -6.06 -18.62 1.69
C SER A 51 -6.57 -17.19 1.95
N VAL A 52 -7.51 -17.02 2.88
CA VAL A 52 -8.18 -15.74 3.08
C VAL A 52 -8.40 -15.45 4.57
N ASP A 53 -8.82 -14.21 4.83
CA ASP A 53 -9.28 -13.76 6.14
C ASP A 53 -10.52 -14.53 6.61
N ALA A 54 -10.69 -14.61 7.92
CA ALA A 54 -11.82 -15.30 8.55
C ALA A 54 -13.17 -14.64 8.24
N GLU A 55 -13.20 -13.34 7.95
CA GLU A 55 -14.43 -12.61 7.65
C GLU A 55 -15.14 -13.13 6.39
N ILE A 56 -14.38 -13.66 5.42
CA ILE A 56 -14.95 -14.24 4.18
C ILE A 56 -14.79 -15.77 4.12
N ARG A 57 -14.60 -16.41 5.27
CA ARG A 57 -14.36 -17.85 5.39
C ARG A 57 -15.43 -18.71 4.73
N GLU A 58 -16.70 -18.36 4.90
CA GLU A 58 -17.81 -19.16 4.37
C GLU A 58 -17.82 -19.15 2.85
N GLU A 59 -17.67 -17.98 2.24
CA GLU A 59 -17.62 -17.82 0.78
C GLU A 59 -16.43 -18.54 0.18
N TYR A 60 -15.26 -18.45 0.82
CA TYR A 60 -14.06 -19.16 0.38
C TYR A 60 -14.27 -20.67 0.32
N PHE A 61 -14.78 -21.27 1.40
CA PHE A 61 -15.02 -22.71 1.43
C PHE A 61 -16.19 -23.15 0.53
N ASP A 62 -17.23 -22.34 0.36
CA ASP A 62 -18.29 -22.60 -0.60
C ASP A 62 -17.74 -22.63 -2.04
N ASN A 63 -16.91 -21.63 -2.40
CA ASN A 63 -16.24 -21.55 -3.70
C ASN A 63 -15.33 -22.75 -3.94
N LEU A 64 -14.46 -23.05 -2.98
CA LEU A 64 -13.49 -24.16 -3.06
C LEU A 64 -14.21 -25.51 -3.17
N THR A 65 -15.21 -25.78 -2.32
CA THR A 65 -15.97 -27.03 -2.33
C THR A 65 -16.71 -27.23 -3.65
N HIS A 66 -17.28 -26.14 -4.20
CA HIS A 66 -17.95 -26.20 -5.50
C HIS A 66 -17.01 -26.59 -6.63
N LEU A 67 -15.82 -25.98 -6.70
CA LEU A 67 -14.85 -26.25 -7.76
C LEU A 67 -14.15 -27.58 -7.61
N LEU A 68 -13.87 -28.05 -6.40
CA LEU A 68 -13.35 -29.38 -6.16
C LEU A 68 -14.32 -30.46 -6.61
N ASN A 69 -15.64 -30.22 -6.51
CA ASN A 69 -16.70 -31.14 -6.96
C ASN A 69 -16.47 -32.60 -6.51
N GLY A 70 -16.12 -32.77 -5.23
CA GLY A 70 -15.88 -34.08 -4.61
C GLY A 70 -14.44 -34.61 -4.79
N ARG A 71 -13.56 -33.90 -5.45
CA ARG A 71 -12.10 -34.19 -5.48
C ARG A 71 -11.46 -33.75 -4.17
N ASP A 72 -10.31 -34.33 -3.85
CA ASP A 72 -9.44 -33.86 -2.76
C ASP A 72 -8.65 -32.62 -3.21
N LEU A 73 -8.08 -31.86 -2.25
CA LEU A 73 -7.15 -30.79 -2.51
C LEU A 73 -5.71 -31.33 -2.40
N ASP A 74 -4.92 -31.23 -3.48
CA ASP A 74 -3.54 -31.74 -3.49
C ASP A 74 -2.54 -30.74 -2.90
N TYR A 75 -2.68 -29.45 -3.25
CA TYR A 75 -1.75 -28.40 -2.84
C TYR A 75 -2.46 -27.13 -2.41
N ILE A 76 -1.88 -26.44 -1.42
CA ILE A 76 -2.09 -25.04 -1.15
C ILE A 76 -0.75 -24.32 -1.16
N ILE A 77 -0.58 -23.39 -2.10
CA ILE A 77 0.58 -22.50 -2.16
C ILE A 77 0.37 -21.38 -1.16
N VAL A 78 1.38 -21.05 -0.37
CA VAL A 78 1.35 -19.94 0.58
C VAL A 78 2.42 -18.95 0.16
N ASN A 79 2.00 -17.90 -0.55
CA ASN A 79 2.87 -16.81 -0.94
C ASN A 79 3.11 -15.84 0.22
N HIS A 80 2.11 -15.67 1.11
CA HIS A 80 2.16 -14.72 2.22
C HIS A 80 1.51 -15.28 3.49
N MET A 81 2.12 -15.00 4.65
CA MET A 81 1.69 -15.50 5.96
C MET A 81 1.05 -14.44 6.84
N GLU A 82 0.69 -13.28 6.30
CA GLU A 82 -0.13 -12.33 7.05
C GLU A 82 -1.51 -12.92 7.35
N PRO A 83 -2.07 -12.67 8.55
CA PRO A 83 -3.32 -13.30 8.97
C PRO A 83 -4.47 -13.19 7.98
N ASP A 84 -4.64 -12.06 7.29
CA ASP A 84 -5.71 -11.86 6.31
C ASP A 84 -5.60 -12.75 5.05
N HIS A 85 -4.46 -13.45 4.87
CA HIS A 85 -4.24 -14.46 3.81
C HIS A 85 -4.03 -15.87 4.38
N CYS A 86 -4.01 -16.03 5.69
CA CYS A 86 -3.75 -17.33 6.27
C CYS A 86 -4.68 -17.74 7.41
N GLN A 87 -5.65 -16.92 7.84
CA GLN A 87 -6.57 -17.29 8.94
C GLN A 87 -7.38 -18.57 8.64
N THR A 88 -7.71 -18.83 7.39
CA THR A 88 -8.40 -20.06 6.99
C THR A 88 -7.47 -21.22 6.62
N LEU A 89 -6.15 -21.01 6.67
CA LEU A 89 -5.15 -22.00 6.23
C LEU A 89 -5.14 -23.28 7.07
N LEU A 90 -5.16 -23.16 8.40
CA LEU A 90 -5.20 -24.33 9.28
C LEU A 90 -6.46 -25.18 9.02
N GLU A 91 -7.62 -24.55 8.93
CA GLU A 91 -8.87 -25.23 8.63
C GLU A 91 -8.84 -25.89 7.24
N THR A 92 -8.23 -25.26 6.25
CA THR A 92 -8.04 -25.86 4.92
C THR A 92 -7.24 -27.16 5.03
N LEU A 93 -6.13 -27.16 5.78
CA LEU A 93 -5.30 -28.36 5.99
C LEU A 93 -6.02 -29.45 6.81
N GLU A 94 -6.94 -29.08 7.69
CA GLU A 94 -7.74 -30.04 8.47
C GLU A 94 -8.89 -30.65 7.66
N ARG A 95 -9.51 -29.86 6.79
CA ARG A 95 -10.56 -30.35 5.87
C ARG A 95 -9.97 -31.26 4.77
N TYR A 96 -8.73 -31.01 4.36
CA TYR A 96 -8.03 -31.77 3.32
C TYR A 96 -6.71 -32.32 3.86
N PRO A 97 -6.76 -33.44 4.62
CA PRO A 97 -5.58 -33.94 5.34
C PRO A 97 -4.47 -34.47 4.43
N ASN A 98 -4.75 -34.74 3.16
CA ASN A 98 -3.75 -35.13 2.15
C ASN A 98 -3.11 -33.92 1.46
N CYS A 99 -3.65 -32.71 1.66
CA CYS A 99 -3.15 -31.48 1.04
C CYS A 99 -1.73 -31.17 1.54
N LYS A 100 -0.86 -30.78 0.60
CA LYS A 100 0.47 -30.28 0.92
C LYS A 100 0.47 -28.78 0.92
N MET A 101 0.86 -28.19 2.05
CA MET A 101 1.15 -26.77 2.18
C MET A 101 2.52 -26.48 1.59
N VAL A 102 2.55 -25.70 0.51
CA VAL A 102 3.77 -25.34 -0.23
C VAL A 102 4.23 -23.95 0.20
N GLY A 103 5.46 -23.85 0.62
CA GLY A 103 6.07 -22.58 1.04
C GLY A 103 7.56 -22.73 1.31
N ASN A 104 8.21 -21.65 1.72
CA ASN A 104 9.60 -21.72 2.16
C ASN A 104 9.70 -22.04 3.67
N ALA A 105 10.91 -22.27 4.17
CA ALA A 105 11.12 -22.63 5.57
C ALA A 105 10.64 -21.55 6.57
N THR A 106 10.62 -20.28 6.16
CA THR A 106 10.13 -19.18 7.00
C THR A 106 8.60 -19.19 7.07
N THR A 107 7.92 -19.53 5.97
CA THR A 107 6.47 -19.74 5.91
C THR A 107 6.01 -20.77 6.96
N PHE A 108 6.66 -21.93 7.02
CA PHE A 108 6.28 -22.97 7.99
C PHE A 108 6.54 -22.58 9.44
N ARG A 109 7.67 -21.90 9.69
CA ARG A 109 7.96 -21.36 11.02
C ARG A 109 6.90 -20.35 11.46
N MET A 110 6.46 -19.44 10.57
CA MET A 110 5.39 -18.49 10.86
C MET A 110 4.05 -19.17 11.06
N PHE A 111 3.72 -20.18 10.24
CA PHE A 111 2.53 -20.99 10.44
C PHE A 111 2.49 -21.62 11.85
N GLU A 112 3.58 -22.21 12.29
CA GLU A 112 3.67 -22.78 13.65
C GLU A 112 3.55 -21.71 14.74
N GLN A 113 4.08 -20.50 14.52
CA GLN A 113 3.95 -19.37 15.45
C GLN A 113 2.50 -18.90 15.59
N PHE A 114 1.75 -18.82 14.49
CA PHE A 114 0.36 -18.36 14.51
C PHE A 114 -0.60 -19.41 15.07
N TYR A 115 -0.44 -20.68 14.70
CA TYR A 115 -1.44 -21.70 14.98
C TYR A 115 -1.08 -22.66 16.10
N ASN A 116 0.15 -22.68 16.55
CA ASN A 116 0.65 -23.66 17.54
C ASN A 116 0.20 -25.10 17.21
N SER A 117 0.10 -25.43 15.94
CA SER A 117 -0.37 -26.69 15.37
C SER A 117 0.51 -27.14 14.22
N PRO A 118 1.75 -27.61 14.49
CA PRO A 118 2.66 -28.03 13.45
C PRO A 118 2.07 -29.18 12.64
N LYS A 119 2.23 -29.11 11.31
CA LYS A 119 1.73 -30.10 10.34
C LYS A 119 2.89 -30.61 9.44
N PRO A 120 4.02 -31.10 9.99
CA PRO A 120 5.21 -31.39 9.22
C PRO A 120 4.99 -32.39 8.07
N ASP A 121 4.05 -33.30 8.22
CA ASP A 121 3.69 -34.28 7.19
C ASP A 121 2.98 -33.64 5.98
N GLN A 122 2.42 -32.42 6.15
CA GLN A 122 1.79 -31.66 5.09
C GLN A 122 2.73 -30.60 4.48
N TYR A 123 3.93 -30.37 5.02
CA TYR A 123 4.87 -29.37 4.49
C TYR A 123 5.54 -29.83 3.21
N TYR A 124 5.56 -28.96 2.21
CA TYR A 124 6.30 -29.11 0.97
C TYR A 124 7.19 -27.89 0.76
N THR A 125 8.45 -28.02 1.10
CA THR A 125 9.41 -26.90 1.04
C THR A 125 9.83 -26.61 -0.38
N VAL A 126 9.72 -25.34 -0.80
CA VAL A 126 10.22 -24.83 -2.08
C VAL A 126 11.27 -23.75 -1.88
N LYS A 127 12.13 -23.60 -2.88
CA LYS A 127 13.15 -22.55 -3.00
C LYS A 127 12.93 -21.76 -4.27
N GLU A 128 13.73 -20.72 -4.44
CA GLU A 128 13.78 -19.93 -5.67
C GLU A 128 13.95 -20.82 -6.90
N GLY A 129 13.01 -20.70 -7.84
CA GLY A 129 13.03 -21.44 -9.11
C GLY A 129 12.52 -22.87 -9.05
N ASP A 130 12.12 -23.39 -7.88
CA ASP A 130 11.52 -24.72 -7.80
C ASP A 130 10.17 -24.76 -8.52
N GLU A 131 9.93 -25.89 -9.21
CA GLU A 131 8.73 -26.11 -10.03
C GLU A 131 7.81 -27.15 -9.40
N ILE A 132 6.51 -26.90 -9.47
CA ILE A 132 5.45 -27.85 -9.09
C ILE A 132 4.59 -28.10 -10.33
N CYS A 133 4.59 -29.33 -10.81
CA CYS A 133 3.76 -29.77 -11.93
C CYS A 133 2.41 -30.27 -11.40
N LEU A 134 1.32 -29.66 -11.89
CA LEU A 134 -0.06 -30.06 -11.58
C LEU A 134 -0.68 -30.94 -12.66
N GLY A 135 -0.01 -31.07 -13.81
CA GLY A 135 -0.46 -31.71 -15.03
C GLY A 135 -0.16 -30.82 -16.23
N LYS A 136 -1.11 -30.01 -16.66
CA LYS A 136 -0.94 -28.99 -17.71
C LYS A 136 -0.35 -27.69 -17.19
N HIS A 137 -0.60 -27.38 -15.94
CA HIS A 137 -0.08 -26.20 -15.25
C HIS A 137 1.22 -26.52 -14.52
N THR A 138 2.19 -25.62 -14.62
CA THR A 138 3.45 -25.70 -13.87
C THR A 138 3.67 -24.37 -13.13
N LEU A 139 3.81 -24.46 -11.83
CA LEU A 139 4.02 -23.34 -10.93
C LEU A 139 5.51 -23.21 -10.60
N VAL A 140 6.04 -22.00 -10.64
CA VAL A 140 7.44 -21.69 -10.30
C VAL A 140 7.46 -20.70 -9.15
N SER A 141 8.22 -20.98 -8.10
CA SER A 141 8.35 -20.12 -6.93
C SER A 141 9.45 -19.07 -7.11
N TYR A 142 9.14 -17.80 -6.81
CA TYR A 142 10.08 -16.67 -6.78
C TYR A 142 10.03 -15.99 -5.42
N THR A 143 11.15 -15.98 -4.70
CA THR A 143 11.22 -15.32 -3.39
C THR A 143 11.23 -13.79 -3.53
N MET A 144 10.38 -13.09 -2.77
CA MET A 144 10.23 -11.63 -2.77
C MET A 144 10.34 -11.06 -1.34
N PRO A 145 11.46 -11.33 -0.63
CA PRO A 145 11.57 -10.99 0.79
C PRO A 145 11.36 -9.50 1.02
N MET A 146 10.60 -9.18 2.06
CA MET A 146 10.22 -7.81 2.45
C MET A 146 9.34 -7.07 1.42
N VAL A 147 8.58 -7.80 0.60
CA VAL A 147 7.49 -7.23 -0.20
C VAL A 147 6.14 -7.85 0.23
N HIS A 148 5.60 -7.60 1.45
CA HIS A 148 6.27 -6.68 2.43
C HIS A 148 6.81 -7.42 3.68
N TRP A 149 6.65 -8.75 3.81
CA TRP A 149 7.19 -9.59 4.89
C TRP A 149 8.36 -10.47 4.40
N PRO A 150 9.18 -11.03 5.35
CA PRO A 150 10.42 -11.72 4.99
C PRO A 150 10.25 -13.04 4.24
N GLU A 151 9.11 -13.74 4.42
CA GLU A 151 8.81 -15.04 3.81
C GLU A 151 8.18 -14.91 2.42
N VAL A 152 7.74 -13.72 2.02
CA VAL A 152 6.93 -13.51 0.81
C VAL A 152 7.57 -14.15 -0.43
N THR A 153 6.72 -14.86 -1.17
CA THR A 153 7.02 -15.42 -2.49
C THR A 153 5.97 -14.95 -3.50
N CYS A 154 6.33 -14.96 -4.77
CA CYS A 154 5.38 -14.91 -5.87
C CYS A 154 5.40 -16.24 -6.59
N THR A 155 4.24 -16.68 -7.06
CA THR A 155 4.14 -17.92 -7.84
C THR A 155 3.81 -17.58 -9.29
N TYR A 156 4.64 -18.04 -10.22
CA TYR A 156 4.42 -17.87 -11.66
C TYR A 156 3.89 -19.15 -12.28
N GLU A 157 2.72 -19.07 -12.90
CA GLU A 157 2.13 -20.19 -13.65
C GLU A 157 2.49 -20.04 -15.14
N LYS A 158 3.25 -21.03 -15.66
CA LYS A 158 3.94 -20.96 -16.96
C LYS A 158 3.00 -21.03 -18.17
N SER A 159 1.92 -21.82 -18.11
CA SER A 159 1.08 -22.10 -19.28
C SER A 159 0.18 -20.93 -19.66
N THR A 160 -0.29 -20.15 -18.69
CA THR A 160 -1.14 -18.97 -18.89
C THR A 160 -0.38 -17.65 -18.74
N GLY A 161 0.85 -17.66 -18.26
CA GLY A 161 1.63 -16.47 -17.96
C GLY A 161 1.06 -15.68 -16.78
N THR A 162 0.55 -16.37 -15.77
CA THR A 162 -0.05 -15.72 -14.59
C THR A 162 0.96 -15.61 -13.46
N LEU A 163 1.17 -14.39 -12.96
CA LEU A 163 1.94 -14.11 -11.75
C LEU A 163 0.99 -13.88 -10.58
N PHE A 164 0.98 -14.78 -9.61
CA PHE A 164 0.35 -14.58 -8.31
C PHE A 164 1.32 -13.81 -7.44
N SER A 165 1.04 -12.55 -7.21
CA SER A 165 2.03 -11.55 -6.78
C SER A 165 2.04 -11.29 -5.27
N ALA A 166 1.35 -12.10 -4.47
CA ALA A 166 1.05 -11.78 -3.07
C ALA A 166 0.40 -10.38 -2.99
N ASP A 167 0.76 -9.57 -2.04
CA ASP A 167 0.22 -8.21 -1.85
C ASP A 167 0.66 -7.19 -2.89
N ALA A 168 1.74 -7.47 -3.61
CA ALA A 168 2.19 -6.56 -4.64
C ALA A 168 1.12 -6.35 -5.72
N PHE A 169 0.94 -5.08 -6.11
CA PHE A 169 -0.06 -4.61 -7.07
C PHE A 169 -1.52 -4.64 -6.57
N GLY A 170 -1.70 -4.80 -5.26
CA GLY A 170 -2.98 -4.74 -4.58
C GLY A 170 -3.49 -3.33 -4.30
N THR A 171 -4.72 -3.25 -3.81
CA THR A 171 -5.39 -2.00 -3.42
C THR A 171 -6.42 -2.24 -2.31
N PHE A 172 -6.71 -1.23 -1.51
CA PHE A 172 -7.95 -1.19 -0.72
C PHE A 172 -9.16 -1.08 -1.65
N GLY A 173 -10.33 -1.43 -1.13
CA GLY A 173 -11.59 -1.45 -1.86
C GLY A 173 -11.98 -2.83 -2.39
N THR A 174 -13.28 -3.02 -2.58
CA THR A 174 -13.88 -4.27 -3.05
C THR A 174 -13.89 -4.36 -4.57
N VAL A 175 -13.90 -5.57 -5.13
CA VAL A 175 -13.95 -5.78 -6.61
C VAL A 175 -15.36 -5.85 -7.18
N ASN A 176 -16.41 -5.64 -6.40
CA ASN A 176 -17.80 -5.42 -6.81
C ASN A 176 -18.31 -6.24 -8.03
N GLY A 177 -17.87 -7.51 -8.13
CA GLY A 177 -18.25 -8.41 -9.23
C GLY A 177 -17.35 -8.34 -10.47
N ASN A 178 -16.68 -7.23 -10.72
CA ASN A 178 -15.71 -7.08 -11.81
C ASN A 178 -14.30 -7.38 -11.27
N ILE A 179 -13.85 -8.63 -11.41
CA ILE A 179 -12.54 -9.05 -10.85
C ILE A 179 -11.33 -8.58 -11.66
N PHE A 180 -11.53 -7.95 -12.81
CA PHE A 180 -10.44 -7.47 -13.67
C PHE A 180 -10.39 -5.96 -13.74
N ALA A 181 -9.18 -5.39 -13.71
CA ALA A 181 -8.95 -3.95 -13.74
C ALA A 181 -9.49 -3.28 -15.01
N ASP A 182 -9.44 -3.95 -16.15
CA ASP A 182 -9.96 -3.47 -17.44
C ASP A 182 -11.50 -3.47 -17.56
N GLN A 183 -12.21 -4.00 -16.59
CA GLN A 183 -13.67 -3.99 -16.52
C GLN A 183 -14.23 -2.76 -15.81
N THR A 184 -13.37 -1.91 -15.26
CA THR A 184 -13.76 -0.69 -14.53
C THR A 184 -12.93 0.50 -15.02
N ASP A 185 -13.36 1.73 -14.70
CA ASP A 185 -12.45 2.87 -14.75
C ASP A 185 -11.53 2.79 -13.52
N TYR A 186 -10.40 2.09 -13.68
CA TYR A 186 -9.46 1.85 -12.59
C TYR A 186 -8.93 3.14 -11.98
N VAL A 187 -8.61 4.13 -12.80
CA VAL A 187 -8.07 5.41 -12.34
C VAL A 187 -9.07 6.10 -11.41
N ALA A 188 -10.32 6.19 -11.82
CA ALA A 188 -11.36 6.83 -11.01
C ALA A 188 -11.73 6.00 -9.76
N THR A 189 -11.62 4.68 -9.83
CA THR A 189 -12.13 3.77 -8.78
C THR A 189 -11.08 3.40 -7.76
N TYR A 190 -9.84 3.10 -8.19
CA TYR A 190 -8.85 2.44 -7.35
C TYR A 190 -7.52 3.17 -7.21
N GLU A 191 -7.11 4.06 -8.13
CA GLU A 191 -5.73 4.60 -8.13
C GLU A 191 -5.33 5.26 -6.80
N GLU A 192 -6.22 6.07 -6.22
CA GLU A 192 -5.94 6.74 -4.93
C GLU A 192 -5.82 5.71 -3.78
N GLU A 193 -6.68 4.71 -3.76
CA GLU A 193 -6.65 3.64 -2.77
C GLU A 193 -5.46 2.68 -2.99
N ALA A 194 -5.05 2.43 -4.23
CA ALA A 194 -3.84 1.65 -4.54
C ALA A 194 -2.57 2.38 -4.10
N ARG A 195 -2.49 3.71 -4.31
CA ARG A 195 -1.37 4.52 -3.79
C ARG A 195 -1.37 4.50 -2.27
N ARG A 196 -2.54 4.64 -1.64
CA ARG A 196 -2.68 4.60 -0.19
C ARG A 196 -2.29 3.24 0.38
N TYR A 197 -2.71 2.15 -0.27
CA TYR A 197 -2.28 0.78 0.06
C TYR A 197 -0.76 0.66 -0.04
N TYR A 198 -0.19 0.97 -1.22
CA TYR A 198 1.25 0.87 -1.44
C TYR A 198 2.05 1.66 -0.40
N THR A 199 1.74 2.94 -0.21
CA THR A 199 2.55 3.84 0.64
C THR A 199 2.55 3.43 2.10
N ASN A 200 1.43 2.88 2.61
CA ASN A 200 1.29 2.51 4.01
C ASN A 200 1.68 1.06 4.31
N ILE A 201 1.52 0.14 3.36
CA ILE A 201 1.84 -1.30 3.55
C ILE A 201 3.24 -1.62 3.03
N VAL A 202 3.57 -1.18 1.83
CA VAL A 202 4.80 -1.56 1.11
C VAL A 202 5.85 -0.45 1.09
N GLY A 203 5.45 0.80 1.32
CA GLY A 203 6.25 2.02 1.07
C GLY A 203 7.64 2.03 1.67
N LYS A 204 7.81 1.46 2.87
CA LYS A 204 9.13 1.31 3.51
C LYS A 204 10.16 0.57 2.65
N TYR A 205 9.71 -0.35 1.80
CA TYR A 205 10.52 -1.37 1.14
C TYR A 205 10.75 -1.10 -0.35
N GLY A 206 10.79 0.16 -0.79
CA GLY A 206 10.98 0.54 -2.19
C GLY A 206 12.13 -0.18 -2.91
N PRO A 207 13.36 -0.26 -2.35
CA PRO A 207 14.45 -1.02 -2.98
C PRO A 207 14.15 -2.50 -3.17
N GLN A 208 13.44 -3.12 -2.24
CA GLN A 208 13.03 -4.53 -2.33
C GLN A 208 11.99 -4.73 -3.43
N VAL A 209 11.03 -3.82 -3.55
CA VAL A 209 10.05 -3.81 -4.65
C VAL A 209 10.73 -3.71 -6.00
N GLN A 210 11.69 -2.80 -6.17
CA GLN A 210 12.45 -2.68 -7.42
C GLN A 210 13.26 -3.94 -7.74
N ASN A 211 13.82 -4.59 -6.72
CA ASN A 211 14.51 -5.87 -6.87
C ASN A 211 13.54 -6.97 -7.31
N ALA A 212 12.36 -7.03 -6.69
CA ALA A 212 11.32 -8.00 -7.04
C ALA A 212 10.85 -7.82 -8.50
N ILE A 213 10.56 -6.60 -8.94
CA ILE A 213 10.18 -6.31 -10.32
C ILE A 213 11.29 -6.72 -11.30
N ARG A 214 12.54 -6.39 -11.01
CA ARG A 214 13.68 -6.81 -11.86
C ARG A 214 13.82 -8.33 -11.95
N LYS A 215 13.59 -9.06 -10.87
CA LYS A 215 13.68 -10.52 -10.83
C LYS A 215 12.71 -11.17 -11.81
N VAL A 216 11.49 -10.66 -11.92
CA VAL A 216 10.44 -11.22 -12.78
C VAL A 216 10.36 -10.55 -14.17
N SER A 217 11.17 -9.54 -14.47
CA SER A 217 11.12 -8.79 -15.73
C SER A 217 11.40 -9.61 -16.98
N GLY A 218 12.08 -10.77 -16.84
CA GLY A 218 12.34 -11.72 -17.92
C GLY A 218 11.20 -12.69 -18.19
N LEU A 219 10.12 -12.68 -17.40
CA LEU A 219 8.97 -13.57 -17.56
C LEU A 219 7.95 -13.00 -18.54
N GLU A 220 7.28 -13.85 -19.30
CA GLU A 220 6.15 -13.46 -20.14
C GLU A 220 4.89 -13.36 -19.29
N ILE A 221 4.73 -12.24 -18.58
CA ILE A 221 3.59 -12.00 -17.69
C ILE A 221 2.40 -11.51 -18.51
N LYS A 222 1.35 -12.33 -18.57
CA LYS A 222 0.07 -12.02 -19.23
C LYS A 222 -1.02 -11.63 -18.23
N ARG A 223 -0.83 -11.94 -16.95
CA ARG A 223 -1.73 -11.58 -15.83
C ARG A 223 -0.92 -11.37 -14.57
N ILE A 224 -1.36 -10.41 -13.77
CA ILE A 224 -0.92 -10.26 -12.38
C ILE A 224 -2.16 -10.45 -11.50
N ALA A 225 -2.07 -11.37 -10.56
CA ALA A 225 -3.15 -11.79 -9.68
C ALA A 225 -2.77 -11.49 -8.21
N PRO A 226 -3.09 -10.29 -7.69
CA PRO A 226 -2.75 -9.87 -6.34
C PRO A 226 -3.71 -10.44 -5.30
N LEU A 227 -3.34 -10.37 -4.01
CA LEU A 227 -4.18 -10.81 -2.90
C LEU A 227 -5.28 -9.81 -2.53
N HIS A 228 -5.20 -8.56 -2.99
CA HIS A 228 -6.23 -7.53 -2.84
C HIS A 228 -6.50 -6.81 -4.17
N GLY A 229 -7.75 -6.37 -4.36
CA GLY A 229 -8.14 -5.60 -5.54
C GLY A 229 -8.24 -6.41 -6.83
N PRO A 230 -8.29 -5.73 -7.98
CA PRO A 230 -8.55 -6.37 -9.26
C PRO A 230 -7.32 -7.07 -9.86
N ILE A 231 -7.59 -8.03 -10.74
CA ILE A 231 -6.60 -8.77 -11.53
C ILE A 231 -6.23 -7.95 -12.77
N TRP A 232 -4.95 -7.84 -13.07
CA TRP A 232 -4.41 -7.18 -14.25
C TRP A 232 -4.22 -8.20 -15.37
N ARG A 233 -4.78 -7.96 -16.58
CA ARG A 233 -4.74 -8.94 -17.67
C ARG A 233 -4.50 -8.38 -19.08
N THR A 234 -4.53 -7.06 -19.26
CA THR A 234 -4.19 -6.47 -20.54
C THR A 234 -2.80 -5.85 -20.49
N PRO A 235 -2.06 -5.78 -21.63
CA PRO A 235 -0.74 -5.15 -21.63
C PRO A 235 -0.78 -3.71 -21.09
N GLU A 236 -1.83 -2.96 -21.41
CA GLU A 236 -2.01 -1.57 -20.97
C GLU A 236 -2.16 -1.49 -19.45
N SER A 237 -3.01 -2.34 -18.88
CA SER A 237 -3.28 -2.35 -17.43
C SER A 237 -2.07 -2.83 -16.63
N ILE A 238 -1.36 -3.85 -17.13
CA ILE A 238 -0.12 -4.34 -16.51
C ILE A 238 0.97 -3.27 -16.53
N ASN A 239 1.19 -2.64 -17.69
CA ASN A 239 2.17 -1.56 -17.80
C ASN A 239 1.81 -0.38 -16.88
N TYR A 240 0.53 -0.03 -16.81
CA TYR A 240 0.04 1.03 -15.93
C TYR A 240 0.44 0.80 -14.47
N ILE A 241 0.11 -0.36 -13.90
CA ILE A 241 0.39 -0.61 -12.49
C ILE A 241 1.90 -0.81 -12.23
N LEU A 242 2.64 -1.39 -13.16
CA LEU A 242 4.10 -1.48 -13.08
C LEU A 242 4.76 -0.10 -13.04
N HIS A 243 4.32 0.85 -13.88
CA HIS A 243 4.80 2.23 -13.84
C HIS A 243 4.52 2.90 -12.49
N LYS A 244 3.31 2.71 -11.95
CA LYS A 244 2.95 3.23 -10.62
C LYS A 244 3.86 2.66 -9.53
N TYR A 245 4.08 1.35 -9.50
CA TYR A 245 4.96 0.70 -8.54
C TYR A 245 6.43 1.14 -8.66
N LEU A 246 6.93 1.34 -9.89
CA LEU A 246 8.27 1.88 -10.12
C LEU A 246 8.40 3.32 -9.59
N HIS A 247 7.40 4.17 -9.82
CA HIS A 247 7.34 5.52 -9.26
C HIS A 247 7.33 5.49 -7.72
N TRP A 248 6.37 4.81 -7.14
CA TRP A 248 6.20 4.79 -5.69
C TRP A 248 7.43 4.21 -4.98
N SER A 249 8.03 3.16 -5.54
CA SER A 249 9.22 2.50 -4.97
C SER A 249 10.52 3.29 -5.15
N SER A 250 10.54 4.28 -6.04
CA SER A 250 11.66 5.22 -6.17
C SER A 250 11.53 6.43 -5.24
N TYR A 251 10.43 6.55 -4.49
CA TYR A 251 10.13 7.70 -3.63
C TYR A 251 10.11 9.03 -4.40
N THR A 252 9.72 9.02 -5.65
CA THR A 252 9.61 10.23 -6.47
C THR A 252 8.16 10.67 -6.63
N ALA A 253 7.92 11.97 -6.61
CA ALA A 253 6.58 12.50 -6.76
C ALA A 253 6.01 12.21 -8.16
N GLU A 254 4.71 11.91 -8.23
CA GLU A 254 3.98 11.68 -9.48
C GLU A 254 3.53 12.98 -10.15
N GLN A 255 3.29 14.02 -9.36
CA GLN A 255 2.70 15.28 -9.83
C GLN A 255 3.30 16.49 -9.12
N LYS A 256 3.36 17.61 -9.84
CA LYS A 256 3.63 18.92 -9.26
C LYS A 256 2.46 19.36 -8.40
N GLY A 257 2.72 19.74 -7.16
CA GLY A 257 1.68 20.19 -6.25
C GLY A 257 2.15 20.25 -4.81
N VAL A 258 1.24 20.53 -3.90
CA VAL A 258 1.56 20.70 -2.48
C VAL A 258 0.49 20.10 -1.57
N VAL A 259 0.94 19.39 -0.55
CA VAL A 259 0.13 18.97 0.59
C VAL A 259 0.39 19.91 1.77
N ILE A 260 -0.65 20.47 2.35
CA ILE A 260 -0.59 21.26 3.58
C ILE A 260 -1.22 20.43 4.70
N ALA A 261 -0.38 19.84 5.54
CA ALA A 261 -0.78 19.10 6.73
C ALA A 261 -0.70 20.05 7.95
N PHE A 262 -1.83 20.28 8.61
CA PHE A 262 -1.85 21.17 9.76
C PHE A 262 -2.50 20.54 10.99
N GLY A 263 -1.97 20.84 12.18
CA GLY A 263 -2.62 20.60 13.46
C GLY A 263 -3.15 21.92 14.04
N SER A 264 -4.37 21.93 14.58
CA SER A 264 -4.94 23.17 15.14
C SER A 264 -5.84 22.90 16.35
N MET A 265 -5.53 23.54 17.49
CA MET A 265 -6.36 23.43 18.69
C MET A 265 -7.61 24.34 18.61
N TYR A 266 -7.41 25.63 18.33
CA TYR A 266 -8.46 26.65 18.40
C TYR A 266 -8.64 27.43 17.10
N GLY A 267 -8.07 26.95 15.98
CA GLY A 267 -8.26 27.54 14.65
C GLY A 267 -7.16 28.50 14.18
N ASN A 268 -6.18 28.87 15.00
CA ASN A 268 -5.12 29.80 14.59
C ASN A 268 -4.22 29.22 13.53
N THR A 269 -3.69 28.00 13.71
CA THR A 269 -2.89 27.28 12.69
C THR A 269 -3.70 26.93 11.45
N ARG A 270 -4.99 26.62 11.58
CA ARG A 270 -5.89 26.45 10.43
C ARG A 270 -6.00 27.74 9.61
N ALA A 271 -6.10 28.90 10.24
CA ALA A 271 -6.14 30.19 9.54
C ALA A 271 -4.84 30.46 8.77
N ILE A 272 -3.67 30.07 9.33
CA ILE A 272 -2.37 30.14 8.65
C ILE A 272 -2.37 29.23 7.41
N ALA A 273 -2.81 27.97 7.54
CA ALA A 273 -2.89 27.01 6.44
C ALA A 273 -3.77 27.52 5.29
N GLN A 274 -4.95 28.06 5.63
CA GLN A 274 -5.87 28.64 4.65
C GLN A 274 -5.27 29.87 3.95
N GLN A 275 -4.56 30.73 4.68
CA GLN A 275 -3.92 31.91 4.10
C GLN A 275 -2.76 31.50 3.17
N LEU A 276 -1.94 30.53 3.55
CA LEU A 276 -0.89 29.98 2.68
C LEU A 276 -1.49 29.39 1.41
N ALA A 277 -2.51 28.56 1.51
CA ALA A 277 -3.19 27.98 0.35
C ALA A 277 -3.75 29.04 -0.59
N LYS A 278 -4.36 30.10 -0.05
CA LYS A 278 -4.82 31.26 -0.82
C LYS A 278 -3.67 31.95 -1.56
N GLN A 279 -2.51 32.12 -0.92
CA GLN A 279 -1.35 32.76 -1.56
C GLN A 279 -0.76 31.84 -2.66
N LEU A 280 -0.71 30.54 -2.46
CA LEU A 280 -0.28 29.57 -3.48
C LEU A 280 -1.24 29.57 -4.69
N SER A 281 -2.55 29.56 -4.45
CA SER A 281 -3.57 29.64 -5.51
C SER A 281 -3.44 30.92 -6.34
N LYS A 282 -3.21 32.08 -5.70
CA LYS A 282 -2.96 33.35 -6.40
C LYS A 282 -1.72 33.33 -7.30
N ARG A 283 -0.76 32.44 -7.03
CA ARG A 283 0.46 32.19 -7.79
C ARG A 283 0.29 31.12 -8.86
N GLY A 284 -0.94 30.62 -9.05
CA GLY A 284 -1.27 29.65 -10.08
C GLY A 284 -0.92 28.20 -9.69
N VAL A 285 -0.74 27.88 -8.41
CA VAL A 285 -0.69 26.48 -7.95
C VAL A 285 -2.10 25.93 -7.96
N THR A 286 -2.37 24.89 -8.75
CA THR A 286 -3.68 24.25 -8.93
C THR A 286 -3.89 23.08 -7.99
N ASP A 287 -2.85 22.29 -7.79
CA ASP A 287 -2.89 21.06 -7.01
C ASP A 287 -2.46 21.34 -5.55
N ILE A 288 -3.45 21.71 -4.75
CA ILE A 288 -3.30 22.02 -3.32
C ILE A 288 -4.23 21.10 -2.53
N LYS A 289 -3.66 20.28 -1.67
CA LYS A 289 -4.38 19.46 -0.70
C LYS A 289 -4.18 20.04 0.70
N ILE A 290 -5.24 20.07 1.51
CA ILE A 290 -5.18 20.60 2.88
C ILE A 290 -5.81 19.61 3.84
N TYR A 291 -5.06 19.19 4.85
CA TYR A 291 -5.47 18.18 5.82
C TYR A 291 -5.27 18.66 7.26
N ASP A 292 -6.29 18.44 8.10
CA ASP A 292 -6.17 18.53 9.55
C ASP A 292 -5.70 17.16 10.08
N VAL A 293 -4.47 17.07 10.54
CA VAL A 293 -3.86 15.83 11.07
C VAL A 293 -4.56 15.30 12.33
N SER A 294 -5.43 16.11 12.95
CA SER A 294 -6.23 15.67 14.11
C SER A 294 -7.56 15.02 13.71
N LYS A 295 -7.93 15.07 12.43
CA LYS A 295 -9.23 14.59 11.92
C LYS A 295 -9.11 13.62 10.78
N THR A 296 -8.06 13.71 9.98
CA THR A 296 -7.81 12.83 8.85
C THR A 296 -6.83 11.75 9.27
N ASN A 297 -7.13 10.49 9.00
CA ASN A 297 -6.17 9.41 9.22
C ASN A 297 -4.90 9.67 8.39
N ALA A 298 -3.75 9.46 9.01
CA ALA A 298 -2.46 9.78 8.40
C ALA A 298 -2.25 9.08 7.06
N SER A 299 -2.83 7.88 6.85
CA SER A 299 -2.68 7.12 5.60
C SER A 299 -3.09 7.89 4.35
N TYR A 300 -4.14 8.70 4.42
CA TYR A 300 -4.56 9.56 3.30
C TYR A 300 -3.58 10.69 3.04
N ILE A 301 -3.08 11.31 4.11
CA ILE A 301 -2.13 12.44 4.01
C ILE A 301 -0.79 11.94 3.45
N ILE A 302 -0.35 10.76 3.89
CA ILE A 302 0.87 10.08 3.43
C ILE A 302 0.77 9.75 1.94
N ALA A 303 -0.35 9.18 1.48
CA ALA A 303 -0.56 8.87 0.07
C ALA A 303 -0.43 10.11 -0.83
N ASP A 304 -1.02 11.23 -0.40
CA ASP A 304 -0.89 12.50 -1.13
C ASP A 304 0.51 13.13 -0.97
N ALA A 305 1.17 12.98 0.18
CA ALA A 305 2.55 13.43 0.35
C ALA A 305 3.52 12.69 -0.59
N TRP A 306 3.28 11.41 -0.88
CA TRP A 306 4.00 10.65 -1.92
C TRP A 306 3.71 11.13 -3.33
N LYS A 307 2.44 11.50 -3.59
CA LYS A 307 1.98 11.96 -4.90
C LYS A 307 2.58 13.29 -5.32
N TYR A 308 2.62 14.26 -4.41
CA TYR A 308 2.97 15.64 -4.72
C TYR A 308 4.40 16.00 -4.33
N THR A 309 4.99 16.93 -5.09
CA THR A 309 6.38 17.36 -4.91
C THR A 309 6.69 18.04 -3.58
N ASN A 310 5.69 18.70 -2.97
CA ASN A 310 5.89 19.55 -1.79
C ASN A 310 4.96 19.17 -0.64
N LEU A 311 5.50 19.13 0.57
CA LEU A 311 4.77 18.97 1.83
C LEU A 311 4.98 20.22 2.71
N VAL A 312 3.92 20.77 3.24
CA VAL A 312 3.97 21.83 4.27
C VAL A 312 3.43 21.28 5.57
N THR A 313 4.18 21.40 6.65
CA THR A 313 3.74 21.05 8.00
C THR A 313 3.51 22.30 8.85
N ILE A 314 2.32 22.40 9.46
CA ILE A 314 1.92 23.57 10.26
C ILE A 314 1.39 23.08 11.60
N ALA A 315 2.04 23.40 12.72
CA ALA A 315 1.58 22.92 14.02
C ALA A 315 1.84 23.89 15.18
N PRO A 316 0.99 23.87 16.21
CA PRO A 316 1.23 24.65 17.43
C PRO A 316 2.18 23.93 18.37
N THR A 317 2.84 24.71 19.23
CA THR A 317 3.51 24.22 20.41
C THR A 317 2.49 23.71 21.42
N TYR A 318 2.68 22.49 21.89
CA TYR A 318 1.85 21.86 22.93
C TYR A 318 2.75 21.24 24.01
N ASN A 319 2.50 21.58 25.27
CA ASN A 319 3.30 21.11 26.40
C ASN A 319 4.82 21.28 26.20
N LEU A 320 5.23 22.45 25.69
CA LEU A 320 6.64 22.81 25.37
C LEU A 320 7.29 21.89 24.30
N ASN A 321 6.48 21.21 23.51
CA ASN A 321 6.93 20.33 22.42
C ASN A 321 6.02 20.50 21.19
N LEU A 322 6.15 19.62 20.20
CA LEU A 322 5.28 19.57 19.03
C LEU A 322 3.87 19.08 19.41
N TYR A 323 2.87 19.49 18.66
CA TYR A 323 1.49 19.02 18.79
C TYR A 323 1.39 17.53 18.45
N LEU A 324 0.79 16.74 19.35
CA LEU A 324 0.87 15.27 19.35
C LEU A 324 0.46 14.61 18.02
N THR A 325 -0.61 15.08 17.40
CA THR A 325 -1.07 14.48 16.13
C THR A 325 -0.14 14.80 14.96
N MET A 326 0.55 15.94 14.98
CA MET A 326 1.60 16.26 14.02
C MET A 326 2.87 15.43 14.28
N GLU A 327 3.23 15.23 15.55
CA GLU A 327 4.34 14.36 15.94
C GLU A 327 4.13 12.93 15.41
N ASN A 328 2.93 12.38 15.63
CA ASN A 328 2.57 11.05 15.12
C ASN A 328 2.63 10.99 13.59
N PHE A 329 2.10 11.98 12.88
CA PHE A 329 2.15 12.04 11.42
C PHE A 329 3.60 12.04 10.89
N ILE A 330 4.49 12.86 11.47
CA ILE A 330 5.91 12.89 11.08
C ILE A 330 6.59 11.56 11.41
N HIS A 331 6.24 10.93 12.52
CA HIS A 331 6.77 9.62 12.91
C HIS A 331 6.35 8.53 11.92
N GLU A 332 5.10 8.52 11.47
CA GLU A 332 4.61 7.59 10.44
C GLU A 332 5.33 7.80 9.10
N LEU A 333 5.50 9.05 8.64
CA LEU A 333 6.31 9.36 7.45
C LEU A 333 7.73 8.79 7.54
N LYS A 334 8.39 8.96 8.70
CA LYS A 334 9.72 8.41 8.97
C LYS A 334 9.72 6.88 8.94
N ALA A 335 8.75 6.24 9.58
CA ALA A 335 8.64 4.78 9.62
C ALA A 335 8.49 4.16 8.23
N LEU A 336 7.84 4.86 7.30
CA LEU A 336 7.62 4.48 5.91
C LEU A 336 8.77 4.88 4.97
N ASN A 337 9.85 5.48 5.50
CA ASN A 337 11.01 5.87 4.71
C ASN A 337 10.71 6.97 3.67
N PHE A 338 9.79 7.89 3.98
CA PHE A 338 9.49 9.04 3.12
C PHE A 338 10.76 9.85 2.82
N GLN A 339 11.01 10.14 1.56
CA GLN A 339 12.26 10.79 1.10
C GLN A 339 12.09 11.44 -0.28
N ASN A 340 13.13 12.13 -0.78
CA ASN A 340 13.17 12.80 -2.11
C ASN A 340 12.08 13.85 -2.32
N HIS A 341 11.63 14.52 -1.26
CA HIS A 341 10.58 15.54 -1.34
C HIS A 341 11.03 16.88 -0.79
N LYS A 342 10.27 17.92 -1.09
CA LYS A 342 10.47 19.29 -0.64
C LYS A 342 9.55 19.58 0.53
N VAL A 343 10.06 20.27 1.57
CA VAL A 343 9.29 20.54 2.78
C VAL A 343 9.33 22.02 3.12
N SER A 344 8.22 22.57 3.65
CA SER A 344 8.15 23.88 4.29
C SER A 344 7.49 23.76 5.67
N ILE A 345 7.89 24.58 6.62
CA ILE A 345 7.55 24.39 8.03
C ILE A 345 7.04 25.68 8.64
N ILE A 346 5.88 25.62 9.33
CA ILE A 346 5.35 26.74 10.12
C ILE A 346 5.01 26.27 11.53
N GLY A 347 5.67 26.83 12.53
CA GLY A 347 5.29 26.69 13.93
C GLY A 347 4.33 27.77 14.38
N ASN A 348 3.58 27.48 15.44
CA ASN A 348 2.75 28.44 16.13
C ASN A 348 2.94 28.31 17.65
N HIS A 349 2.95 29.42 18.35
CA HIS A 349 3.08 29.44 19.82
C HIS A 349 2.46 30.67 20.41
N SER A 350 2.24 30.68 21.74
CA SER A 350 1.84 31.90 22.48
C SER A 350 2.96 32.40 23.39
N TRP A 351 3.47 31.57 24.31
CA TRP A 351 4.50 31.97 25.28
C TRP A 351 5.85 31.23 25.11
N ALA A 352 5.83 30.04 24.49
CA ALA A 352 7.03 29.25 24.26
C ALA A 352 7.00 28.65 22.83
N SER A 353 8.08 28.88 22.11
CA SER A 353 8.26 28.36 20.74
C SER A 353 9.03 27.05 20.78
N ALA A 354 8.38 25.94 20.41
CA ALA A 354 9.04 24.65 20.27
C ALA A 354 8.70 23.96 18.94
N ALA A 355 7.44 24.00 18.50
CA ALA A 355 6.95 23.22 17.36
C ALA A 355 7.78 23.40 16.07
N MET A 356 8.10 24.63 15.68
CA MET A 356 8.92 24.88 14.50
C MET A 356 10.29 24.17 14.59
N LYS A 357 10.99 24.39 15.70
CA LYS A 357 12.33 23.81 15.91
C LYS A 357 12.31 22.29 15.92
N THR A 358 11.28 21.70 16.55
CA THR A 358 11.10 20.24 16.59
C THR A 358 10.85 19.68 15.21
N MET A 359 9.96 20.29 14.41
CA MET A 359 9.71 19.85 13.02
C MET A 359 10.96 19.98 12.14
N VAL A 360 11.70 21.11 12.24
CA VAL A 360 12.97 21.29 11.53
C VAL A 360 13.95 20.17 11.89
N ALA A 361 14.14 19.92 13.19
CA ALA A 361 15.05 18.89 13.67
C ALA A 361 14.68 17.47 13.15
N HIS A 362 13.39 17.16 13.08
CA HIS A 362 12.94 15.91 12.48
C HIS A 362 13.32 15.83 10.99
N PHE A 363 12.94 16.82 10.18
CA PHE A 363 13.22 16.76 8.74
C PHE A 363 14.71 16.80 8.39
N GLU A 364 15.53 17.47 9.17
CA GLU A 364 16.98 17.51 8.97
C GLU A 364 17.71 16.24 9.44
N ASN A 365 17.26 15.59 10.51
CA ASN A 365 18.01 14.51 11.14
C ASN A 365 17.43 13.10 10.91
N ASP A 366 16.12 13.00 10.67
CA ASP A 366 15.40 11.72 10.64
C ASP A 366 15.06 11.25 9.22
N PHE A 367 15.12 12.13 8.23
CA PHE A 367 14.72 11.84 6.85
C PHE A 367 15.91 11.91 5.91
N LYS A 368 15.82 11.16 4.83
CA LYS A 368 16.81 11.14 3.76
C LYS A 368 16.35 11.98 2.58
N ASP A 369 17.26 12.75 1.98
CA ASP A 369 17.01 13.50 0.75
C ASP A 369 15.74 14.40 0.81
N ILE A 370 15.53 15.04 1.96
CA ILE A 370 14.52 16.08 2.15
C ILE A 370 15.19 17.46 2.05
N GLU A 371 14.57 18.36 1.31
CA GLU A 371 15.00 19.75 1.18
C GLU A 371 13.96 20.69 1.81
N ILE A 372 14.38 21.52 2.78
CA ILE A 372 13.55 22.60 3.30
C ILE A 372 13.68 23.80 2.36
N VAL A 373 12.62 24.09 1.58
CA VAL A 373 12.67 25.03 0.45
C VAL A 373 12.34 26.48 0.81
N SER A 374 11.95 26.75 2.04
CA SER A 374 11.65 28.10 2.53
C SER A 374 12.18 28.27 3.94
N GLU A 375 12.47 29.52 4.33
CA GLU A 375 12.77 29.81 5.74
C GLU A 375 11.63 29.34 6.64
N PRO A 376 11.90 28.49 7.64
CA PRO A 376 10.87 28.06 8.59
C PRO A 376 10.28 29.25 9.35
N LEU A 377 8.95 29.32 9.42
CA LEU A 377 8.25 30.40 10.09
C LEU A 377 7.78 30.00 11.48
N ASP A 378 7.76 30.96 12.39
CA ASP A 378 7.18 30.82 13.73
C ASP A 378 6.23 31.98 14.01
N ILE A 379 4.92 31.70 14.05
CA ILE A 379 3.87 32.69 14.17
C ILE A 379 3.37 32.76 15.61
N LYS A 380 3.36 33.96 16.20
CA LYS A 380 2.92 34.16 17.58
C LYS A 380 1.41 34.35 17.68
N SER A 381 0.72 33.37 18.28
CA SER A 381 -0.73 33.35 18.54
C SER A 381 -1.55 33.41 17.22
N SER A 382 -2.33 34.44 16.99
CA SER A 382 -3.09 34.62 15.75
C SER A 382 -2.23 35.23 14.63
N LEU A 383 -2.55 34.89 13.39
CA LEU A 383 -1.96 35.54 12.21
C LEU A 383 -2.34 37.01 12.15
N LYS A 384 -1.35 37.88 11.95
CA LYS A 384 -1.51 39.33 11.90
C LYS A 384 -1.11 39.89 10.53
N ALA A 385 -1.49 41.15 10.27
CA ALA A 385 -1.12 41.83 9.02
C ALA A 385 0.41 41.86 8.78
N GLU A 386 1.19 42.04 9.84
CA GLU A 386 2.65 42.05 9.81
C GLU A 386 3.28 40.68 9.46
N ASP A 387 2.55 39.58 9.61
CA ASP A 387 3.02 38.23 9.23
C ASP A 387 2.72 37.91 7.77
N LEU A 388 1.79 38.59 7.11
CA LEU A 388 1.38 38.31 5.75
C LEU A 388 2.54 38.33 4.75
N PRO A 389 3.49 39.28 4.78
CA PRO A 389 4.63 39.29 3.89
C PRO A 389 5.50 38.01 3.99
N LYS A 390 5.62 37.44 5.21
CA LYS A 390 6.37 36.20 5.42
C LYS A 390 5.66 34.99 4.77
N ILE A 391 4.32 34.91 4.92
CA ILE A 391 3.51 33.88 4.27
C ILE A 391 3.54 34.02 2.75
N GLU A 392 3.52 35.24 2.23
CA GLU A 392 3.63 35.53 0.80
C GLU A 392 4.99 35.07 0.25
N LYS A 393 6.09 35.41 0.95
CA LYS A 393 7.42 34.94 0.56
C LYS A 393 7.53 33.42 0.58
N MET A 394 7.03 32.74 1.63
CA MET A 394 7.01 31.28 1.68
C MET A 394 6.22 30.70 0.51
N ALA A 395 5.10 31.30 0.14
CA ALA A 395 4.32 30.89 -1.04
C ALA A 395 5.10 31.08 -2.36
N ASP A 396 5.93 32.16 -2.48
CA ASP A 396 6.83 32.34 -3.61
C ASP A 396 7.91 31.26 -3.67
N ASP A 397 8.53 30.92 -2.54
CA ASP A 397 9.56 29.88 -2.43
C ASP A 397 9.00 28.49 -2.77
N ILE A 398 7.83 28.15 -2.25
CA ILE A 398 7.13 26.89 -2.57
C ILE A 398 6.75 26.84 -4.06
N LYS A 399 6.21 27.93 -4.62
CA LYS A 399 5.86 28.00 -6.06
C LYS A 399 7.09 27.80 -6.93
N ALA A 400 8.19 28.47 -6.63
CA ALA A 400 9.45 28.31 -7.34
C ALA A 400 9.96 26.85 -7.28
N SER A 401 9.86 26.21 -6.12
CA SER A 401 10.19 24.80 -5.93
C SER A 401 9.31 23.88 -6.76
N ILE A 402 7.99 24.11 -6.80
CA ILE A 402 7.05 23.33 -7.64
C ILE A 402 7.39 23.50 -9.13
N ASP A 403 7.68 24.71 -9.58
CA ASP A 403 8.00 24.98 -10.98
C ASP A 403 9.29 24.29 -11.41
N ALA A 404 10.31 24.35 -10.56
CA ALA A 404 11.62 23.74 -10.79
C ALA A 404 11.62 22.20 -10.69
N ALA A 405 10.58 21.60 -10.07
CA ALA A 405 10.53 20.16 -9.93
C ALA A 405 10.41 19.48 -11.29
N GLU A 406 11.19 18.43 -11.47
CA GLU A 406 11.07 17.52 -12.61
C GLU A 406 10.32 16.27 -12.16
N ILE A 407 9.22 15.95 -12.84
CA ILE A 407 8.55 14.66 -12.65
C ILE A 407 9.31 13.66 -13.51
N LYS A 408 10.00 12.73 -12.87
CA LYS A 408 10.77 11.71 -13.57
C LYS A 408 9.79 10.71 -14.21
N GLU A 409 9.91 10.51 -15.51
CA GLU A 409 9.36 9.31 -16.12
C GLU A 409 10.22 8.13 -15.66
N VAL A 410 9.62 7.20 -14.93
CA VAL A 410 10.27 5.97 -14.49
C VAL A 410 9.92 4.90 -15.52
N LEU A 411 10.86 4.58 -16.38
CA LEU A 411 10.76 3.53 -17.40
C LEU A 411 11.24 2.19 -16.83
#